data_8b57b105f74acb309ea2c2b07180791b
#
_entry.id   8b57b105f74acb309ea2c2b07180791b
#
_cell.length_a   1.000
_cell.length_b   1.000
_cell.length_c   1.000
_cell.angle_alpha   90.00
_cell.angle_beta   90.00
_cell.angle_gamma   90.00
#
_symmetry.space_group_name_H-M   'P 1'
#
loop_
_entity.id
_entity.type
_entity.pdbx_description
1 polymer ?
#
loop_
_entity_poly.entity_id
_entity_poly.type
_entity_poly.pdbx_seq_one_letter_code
_entity_poly.pdbx_strand_id
1 'polypeptide(L)'
;MARLMSVALTTDQVKARQKTVTRRAGWKVLKPGDLVTLCPKVRGRRAGEPLERIVTVEVVSTRRERLDSITPEDVIAEGFPDMTPAQFVDFFAATHRGVTASTEITRIQWQYPRECRSCGCTDYQACDTLHGPCAWQATYDDHTGICTACQLPENKPNAGPTTREPNRPMSPQNGAQG
;
A
#
# COMPACT_ATOMS: atom_id res chain seq x y z
N MET A 1 1.78 19.24 9.66
CA MET A 1 2.13 19.21 8.21
C MET A 1 2.98 17.96 7.96
N ALA A 2 2.61 17.11 7.00
CA ALA A 2 3.35 15.88 6.68
C ALA A 2 4.76 16.18 6.16
N ARG A 3 5.76 15.41 6.59
CA ARG A 3 7.13 15.52 6.09
C ARG A 3 7.27 14.75 4.78
N LEU A 4 8.09 15.25 3.85
CA LEU A 4 8.35 14.58 2.58
C LEU A 4 9.50 13.58 2.70
N MET A 5 9.31 12.34 2.26
CA MET A 5 10.33 11.30 2.25
C MET A 5 10.50 10.73 0.84
N SER A 6 11.75 10.69 0.34
CA SER A 6 12.05 10.07 -0.95
C SER A 6 12.12 8.54 -0.79
N VAL A 7 11.47 7.83 -1.73
CA VAL A 7 11.47 6.35 -1.85
C VAL A 7 11.90 5.91 -3.25
N ALA A 8 12.84 6.63 -3.85
CA ALA A 8 13.27 6.48 -5.24
C ALA A 8 13.56 5.02 -5.65
N LEU A 9 14.22 4.24 -4.79
CA LEU A 9 14.62 2.87 -5.07
C LEU A 9 13.49 1.85 -4.89
N THR A 10 12.38 2.25 -4.28
CA THR A 10 11.27 1.37 -3.92
C THR A 10 9.92 2.03 -4.23
N THR A 11 9.88 2.84 -5.29
CA THR A 11 8.67 3.57 -5.72
C THR A 11 7.53 2.61 -6.04
N ASP A 12 7.81 1.53 -6.78
CA ASP A 12 6.79 0.56 -7.19
C ASP A 12 6.28 -0.26 -6.01
N GLN A 13 7.14 -0.65 -5.07
CA GLN A 13 6.76 -1.34 -3.84
C GLN A 13 5.89 -0.46 -2.93
N VAL A 14 6.12 0.85 -2.92
CA VAL A 14 5.25 1.81 -2.22
C VAL A 14 3.89 1.94 -2.92
N LYS A 15 3.87 2.05 -4.26
CA LYS A 15 2.63 2.09 -5.05
C LYS A 15 1.81 0.80 -4.87
N ALA A 16 2.48 -0.35 -4.80
CA ALA A 16 1.86 -1.65 -4.52
C ALA A 16 1.54 -1.90 -3.03
N ARG A 17 1.82 -0.94 -2.13
CA ARG A 17 1.63 -1.04 -0.67
C ARG A 17 2.40 -2.21 0.00
N GLN A 18 3.44 -2.71 -0.65
CA GLN A 18 4.27 -3.81 -0.16
C GLN A 18 5.34 -3.33 0.84
N LYS A 19 5.85 -2.10 0.67
CA LYS A 19 6.84 -1.52 1.56
C LYS A 19 6.19 -0.85 2.76
N THR A 20 6.48 -1.34 3.97
CA THR A 20 5.94 -0.80 5.24
C THR A 20 7.01 -0.35 6.22
N VAL A 21 8.28 -0.57 5.90
CA VAL A 21 9.44 -0.22 6.73
C VAL A 21 10.46 0.54 5.90
N THR A 22 11.20 1.44 6.51
CA THR A 22 12.42 2.02 5.93
C THR A 22 13.47 2.31 6.98
N ARG A 23 14.74 2.18 6.60
CA ARG A 23 15.90 2.57 7.40
C ARG A 23 16.51 3.86 6.87
N ARG A 24 16.89 4.75 7.77
CA ARG A 24 17.46 6.05 7.44
C ARG A 24 18.58 6.41 8.40
N ALA A 25 19.67 6.96 7.89
CA ALA A 25 20.77 7.46 8.72
C ALA A 25 20.36 8.66 9.60
N GLY A 26 19.33 9.41 9.19
CA GLY A 26 18.74 10.52 9.93
C GLY A 26 17.36 10.19 10.54
N TRP A 27 16.46 11.19 10.53
CA TRP A 27 15.04 11.04 10.93
C TRP A 27 14.82 10.71 12.41
N LYS A 28 15.74 11.14 13.28
CA LYS A 28 15.73 10.87 14.74
C LYS A 28 14.53 11.47 15.49
N VAL A 29 13.83 12.43 14.87
CA VAL A 29 12.75 13.21 15.51
C VAL A 29 11.34 12.71 15.16
N LEU A 30 11.22 11.68 14.29
CA LEU A 30 9.94 11.08 13.98
C LEU A 30 9.39 10.30 15.18
N LYS A 31 8.07 10.36 15.33
CA LYS A 31 7.32 9.70 16.40
C LYS A 31 6.15 8.91 15.80
N PRO A 32 5.65 7.88 16.50
CA PRO A 32 4.34 7.29 16.20
C PRO A 32 3.26 8.38 16.13
N GLY A 33 2.37 8.30 15.12
CA GLY A 33 1.35 9.30 14.80
C GLY A 33 1.81 10.42 13.86
N ASP A 34 3.11 10.57 13.60
CA ASP A 34 3.59 11.55 12.60
C ASP A 34 3.18 11.11 11.18
N LEU A 35 2.79 12.09 10.36
CA LEU A 35 2.47 11.87 8.95
C LEU A 35 3.69 12.11 8.06
N VAL A 36 3.91 11.18 7.13
CA VAL A 36 4.99 11.24 6.13
C VAL A 36 4.41 11.05 4.73
N THR A 37 4.68 11.99 3.81
CA THR A 37 4.32 11.85 2.40
C THR A 37 5.47 11.20 1.65
N LEU A 38 5.23 10.03 1.09
CA LEU A 38 6.19 9.27 0.29
C LEU A 38 6.20 9.80 -1.14
N CYS A 39 7.39 10.08 -1.65
CA CYS A 39 7.62 10.67 -2.97
C CYS A 39 8.71 9.88 -3.70
N PRO A 40 8.63 9.69 -5.04
CA PRO A 40 9.72 9.09 -5.80
C PRO A 40 11.01 9.91 -5.64
N LYS A 41 10.88 11.25 -5.68
CA LYS A 41 12.02 12.17 -5.64
C LYS A 41 11.64 13.47 -4.93
N VAL A 42 12.34 13.76 -3.83
CA VAL A 42 12.13 15.02 -3.07
C VAL A 42 13.18 16.08 -3.43
N ARG A 43 14.46 15.69 -3.59
CA ARG A 43 15.59 16.56 -3.90
C ARG A 43 16.15 16.28 -5.30
N GLY A 44 16.89 17.24 -5.86
CA GLY A 44 17.52 17.09 -7.18
C GLY A 44 16.51 17.05 -8.34
N ARG A 45 15.33 17.62 -8.17
CA ARG A 45 14.36 17.87 -9.25
C ARG A 45 14.86 18.99 -10.16
N ARG A 46 14.50 18.93 -11.44
CA ARG A 46 14.78 20.03 -12.39
C ARG A 46 13.91 21.25 -12.05
N ALA A 47 14.34 22.44 -12.47
CA ALA A 47 13.52 23.63 -12.35
C ALA A 47 12.17 23.41 -13.09
N GLY A 48 11.04 23.66 -12.42
CA GLY A 48 9.69 23.41 -12.96
C GLY A 48 9.20 21.97 -12.89
N GLU A 49 10.03 21.00 -12.48
CA GLU A 49 9.60 19.61 -12.28
C GLU A 49 8.65 19.52 -11.07
N PRO A 50 7.38 19.07 -11.24
CA PRO A 50 6.43 19.01 -10.15
C PRO A 50 6.85 17.96 -9.10
N LEU A 51 6.47 18.19 -7.84
CA LEU A 51 6.65 17.21 -6.79
C LEU A 51 5.56 16.13 -6.91
N GLU A 52 5.94 14.94 -7.35
CA GLU A 52 5.05 13.77 -7.30
C GLU A 52 4.92 13.29 -5.84
N ARG A 53 3.68 13.17 -5.37
CA ARG A 53 3.33 12.57 -4.09
C ARG A 53 2.63 11.25 -4.35
N ILE A 54 3.15 10.13 -3.80
CA ILE A 54 2.54 8.81 -3.98
C ILE A 54 1.41 8.65 -2.98
N VAL A 55 1.72 8.75 -1.69
CA VAL A 55 0.78 8.55 -0.59
C VAL A 55 1.30 9.21 0.68
N THR A 56 0.39 9.66 1.54
CA THR A 56 0.70 10.05 2.92
C THR A 56 0.40 8.86 3.84
N VAL A 57 1.39 8.46 4.64
CA VAL A 57 1.33 7.35 5.58
C VAL A 57 1.49 7.84 7.01
N GLU A 58 0.98 7.08 7.97
CA GLU A 58 1.15 7.34 9.40
C GLU A 58 2.26 6.46 9.96
N VAL A 59 3.20 7.06 10.69
CA VAL A 59 4.26 6.34 11.39
C VAL A 59 3.66 5.58 12.58
N VAL A 60 3.83 4.27 12.61
CA VAL A 60 3.36 3.42 13.72
C VAL A 60 4.47 3.10 14.72
N SER A 61 5.71 3.05 14.27
CA SER A 61 6.85 2.86 15.16
C SER A 61 8.14 3.47 14.62
N THR A 62 9.00 3.89 15.53
CA THR A 62 10.38 4.28 15.24
C THR A 62 11.30 3.69 16.30
N ARG A 63 12.48 3.21 15.89
CA ARG A 63 13.53 2.81 16.82
C ARG A 63 14.91 3.07 16.25
N ARG A 64 15.88 3.29 17.13
CA ARG A 64 17.29 3.34 16.78
C ARG A 64 17.85 1.93 16.88
N GLU A 65 18.56 1.50 15.86
CA GLU A 65 19.18 0.17 15.81
C GLU A 65 20.41 0.20 14.90
N ARG A 66 21.31 -0.76 15.06
CA ARG A 66 22.41 -0.96 14.12
C ARG A 66 21.85 -1.44 12.79
N LEU A 67 22.50 -1.07 11.69
CA LEU A 67 22.07 -1.49 10.35
C LEU A 67 22.10 -3.02 10.19
N ASP A 68 23.12 -3.69 10.77
CA ASP A 68 23.28 -5.14 10.73
C ASP A 68 22.30 -5.92 11.62
N SER A 69 21.46 -5.24 12.40
CA SER A 69 20.36 -5.86 13.16
C SER A 69 19.09 -6.12 12.32
N ILE A 70 19.14 -5.89 11.01
CA ILE A 70 18.00 -6.14 10.12
C ILE A 70 17.69 -7.63 10.03
N THR A 71 16.40 -7.98 10.08
CA THR A 71 15.90 -9.35 9.95
C THR A 71 15.43 -9.63 8.51
N PRO A 72 15.28 -10.92 8.11
CA PRO A 72 14.71 -11.26 6.79
C PRO A 72 13.34 -10.63 6.54
N GLU A 73 12.46 -10.61 7.55
CA GLU A 73 11.13 -10.02 7.47
C GLU A 73 11.20 -8.51 7.23
N ASP A 74 12.16 -7.85 7.87
CA ASP A 74 12.40 -6.43 7.68
C ASP A 74 12.92 -6.12 6.26
N VAL A 75 13.73 -6.99 5.66
CA VAL A 75 14.21 -6.83 4.27
C VAL A 75 13.04 -6.89 3.30
N ILE A 76 12.10 -7.82 3.50
CA ILE A 76 10.86 -7.91 2.73
C ILE A 76 10.03 -6.62 2.93
N ALA A 77 9.85 -6.18 4.17
CA ALA A 77 9.09 -4.98 4.51
C ALA A 77 9.75 -3.68 4.00
N GLU A 78 11.07 -3.67 3.77
CA GLU A 78 11.81 -2.60 3.07
C GLU A 78 11.53 -2.58 1.56
N GLY A 79 10.90 -3.64 1.01
CA GLY A 79 10.61 -3.77 -0.41
C GLY A 79 11.69 -4.47 -1.22
N PHE A 80 12.52 -5.32 -0.59
CA PHE A 80 13.58 -6.09 -1.24
C PHE A 80 13.44 -7.59 -0.95
N PRO A 81 12.35 -8.25 -1.38
CA PRO A 81 12.05 -9.64 -1.02
C PRO A 81 13.11 -10.65 -1.48
N ASP A 82 13.91 -10.30 -2.50
CA ASP A 82 14.93 -11.18 -3.08
C ASP A 82 16.30 -11.02 -2.44
N MET A 83 16.45 -10.13 -1.46
CA MET A 83 17.72 -9.90 -0.76
C MET A 83 17.77 -10.64 0.58
N THR A 84 18.96 -11.13 0.93
CA THR A 84 19.26 -11.52 2.31
C THR A 84 19.58 -10.28 3.17
N PRO A 85 19.51 -10.37 4.52
CA PRO A 85 19.95 -9.29 5.40
C PRO A 85 21.35 -8.76 5.11
N ALA A 86 22.31 -9.66 4.85
CA ALA A 86 23.69 -9.28 4.53
C ALA A 86 23.75 -8.48 3.22
N GLN A 87 23.09 -8.94 2.17
CA GLN A 87 23.02 -8.24 0.88
C GLN A 87 22.36 -6.86 1.02
N PHE A 88 21.32 -6.73 1.84
CA PHE A 88 20.70 -5.44 2.11
C PHE A 88 21.65 -4.49 2.84
N VAL A 89 22.41 -4.97 3.84
CA VAL A 89 23.42 -4.18 4.58
C VAL A 89 24.48 -3.66 3.63
N ASP A 90 25.02 -4.52 2.77
CA ASP A 90 26.03 -4.14 1.77
C ASP A 90 25.49 -3.12 0.77
N PHE A 91 24.28 -3.35 0.25
CA PHE A 91 23.59 -2.43 -0.65
C PHE A 91 23.36 -1.06 0.01
N PHE A 92 22.88 -1.04 1.27
CA PHE A 92 22.63 0.19 2.01
C PHE A 92 23.93 0.97 2.27
N ALA A 93 24.99 0.28 2.70
CA ALA A 93 26.31 0.89 2.92
C ALA A 93 26.90 1.47 1.62
N ALA A 94 26.78 0.76 0.50
CA ALA A 94 27.24 1.23 -0.80
C ALA A 94 26.49 2.47 -1.30
N THR A 95 25.21 2.62 -0.96
CA THR A 95 24.36 3.75 -1.41
C THR A 95 24.36 4.94 -0.45
N HIS A 96 24.90 4.80 0.76
CA HIS A 96 24.91 5.85 1.78
C HIS A 96 26.34 6.14 2.28
N ARG A 97 26.90 7.28 1.85
CA ARG A 97 28.29 7.66 2.20
C ARG A 97 28.49 7.68 3.72
N GLY A 98 29.55 7.01 4.17
CA GLY A 98 29.96 6.98 5.58
C GLY A 98 29.10 6.06 6.47
N VAL A 99 28.25 5.22 5.89
CA VAL A 99 27.48 4.20 6.59
C VAL A 99 28.22 2.86 6.51
N THR A 100 28.26 2.16 7.63
CA THR A 100 28.81 0.80 7.77
C THR A 100 27.75 -0.11 8.39
N ALA A 101 27.97 -1.41 8.41
CA ALA A 101 27.09 -2.39 9.04
C ALA A 101 26.74 -2.03 10.51
N SER A 102 27.72 -1.53 11.26
CA SER A 102 27.56 -1.13 12.66
C SER A 102 26.95 0.26 12.87
N THR A 103 26.70 1.01 11.78
CA THR A 103 26.14 2.36 11.89
C THR A 103 24.73 2.31 12.47
N GLU A 104 24.47 3.16 13.47
CA GLU A 104 23.16 3.33 14.05
C GLU A 104 22.24 4.13 13.14
N ILE A 105 21.14 3.53 12.73
CA ILE A 105 20.12 4.09 11.83
C ILE A 105 18.77 4.24 12.55
N THR A 106 17.84 4.97 11.97
CA THR A 106 16.44 4.98 12.40
C THR A 106 15.65 4.02 11.52
N ARG A 107 15.11 2.95 12.11
CA ARG A 107 14.06 2.12 11.52
C ARG A 107 12.72 2.83 11.72
N ILE A 108 11.99 3.01 10.65
CA ILE A 108 10.69 3.68 10.62
C ILE A 108 9.69 2.69 10.02
N GLN A 109 8.62 2.41 10.73
CA GLN A 109 7.51 1.60 10.25
C GLN A 109 6.27 2.46 10.15
N TRP A 110 5.49 2.25 9.10
CA TRP A 110 4.24 2.97 8.86
C TRP A 110 3.09 2.05 8.49
N GLN A 111 1.89 2.60 8.59
CA GLN A 111 0.67 2.03 8.02
C GLN A 111 0.14 2.93 6.90
N TYR A 112 -0.46 2.30 5.90
CA TYR A 112 -1.13 3.03 4.82
C TYR A 112 -2.49 3.52 5.29
N PRO A 113 -2.97 4.67 4.76
CA PRO A 113 -4.31 5.13 5.04
C PRO A 113 -5.34 4.20 4.40
N ARG A 114 -6.57 4.23 4.90
CA ARG A 114 -7.72 3.67 4.21
C ARG A 114 -7.88 4.38 2.86
N GLU A 115 -8.27 3.63 1.83
CA GLU A 115 -8.47 4.16 0.48
C GLU A 115 -9.87 3.85 -0.04
N CYS A 116 -10.48 4.82 -0.69
CA CYS A 116 -11.77 4.65 -1.34
C CYS A 116 -11.61 3.80 -2.61
N ARG A 117 -12.34 2.68 -2.69
CA ARG A 117 -12.31 1.76 -3.85
C ARG A 117 -12.78 2.41 -5.16
N SER A 118 -13.56 3.49 -5.08
CA SER A 118 -14.13 4.14 -6.26
C SER A 118 -13.29 5.31 -6.76
N CYS A 119 -12.82 6.20 -5.87
CA CYS A 119 -12.13 7.43 -6.28
C CYS A 119 -10.69 7.54 -5.80
N GLY A 120 -10.20 6.61 -4.97
CA GLY A 120 -8.83 6.61 -4.46
C GLY A 120 -8.54 7.65 -3.38
N CYS A 121 -9.54 8.41 -2.89
CA CYS A 121 -9.31 9.31 -1.76
C CYS A 121 -8.94 8.52 -0.49
N THR A 122 -8.27 9.18 0.46
CA THR A 122 -7.74 8.52 1.64
C THR A 122 -8.10 9.29 2.91
N ASP A 123 -7.82 8.70 4.10
CA ASP A 123 -7.98 9.37 5.40
C ASP A 123 -7.28 10.73 5.47
N TYR A 124 -6.20 10.93 4.71
CA TYR A 124 -5.40 12.16 4.72
C TYR A 124 -5.58 13.00 3.46
N GLN A 125 -6.42 12.58 2.52
CA GLN A 125 -6.64 13.23 1.23
C GLN A 125 -8.08 12.99 0.77
N ALA A 126 -9.03 13.63 1.48
CA ALA A 126 -10.46 13.53 1.20
C ALA A 126 -10.82 14.23 -0.13
N CYS A 127 -11.93 13.80 -0.75
CA CYS A 127 -12.56 14.54 -1.83
C CYS A 127 -13.21 15.82 -1.30
N ASP A 128 -13.10 16.93 -2.03
CA ASP A 128 -13.90 18.11 -1.77
C ASP A 128 -15.31 17.90 -2.31
N THR A 129 -16.32 18.15 -1.47
CA THR A 129 -17.73 18.12 -1.83
C THR A 129 -18.39 19.46 -1.54
N LEU A 130 -19.63 19.67 -2.02
CA LEU A 130 -20.40 20.87 -1.71
C LEU A 130 -20.65 21.08 -0.20
N HIS A 131 -20.53 20.02 0.59
CA HIS A 131 -20.76 20.03 2.04
C HIS A 131 -19.48 19.91 2.86
N GLY A 132 -18.30 20.09 2.24
CA GLY A 132 -16.98 19.91 2.86
C GLY A 132 -16.28 18.62 2.45
N PRO A 133 -15.21 18.21 3.15
CA PRO A 133 -14.49 16.99 2.81
C PRO A 133 -15.38 15.75 2.96
N CYS A 134 -15.18 14.76 2.08
CA CYS A 134 -15.92 13.50 2.15
C CYS A 134 -15.59 12.73 3.45
N ALA A 135 -16.53 11.89 3.90
CA ALA A 135 -16.38 10.95 5.00
C ALA A 135 -16.54 9.51 4.49
N TRP A 136 -16.28 8.52 5.34
CA TRP A 136 -16.51 7.11 5.02
C TRP A 136 -17.99 6.77 5.22
N GLN A 137 -18.64 6.25 4.17
CA GLN A 137 -20.00 5.70 4.27
C GLN A 137 -20.02 4.17 4.42
N ALA A 138 -18.95 3.49 3.96
CA ALA A 138 -18.70 2.08 4.21
C ALA A 138 -17.20 1.84 4.39
N THR A 139 -16.84 0.89 5.27
CA THR A 139 -15.47 0.48 5.52
C THR A 139 -15.37 -1.05 5.51
N TYR A 140 -14.21 -1.58 5.06
CA TYR A 140 -13.95 -3.00 4.89
C TYR A 140 -12.70 -3.43 5.66
N ASP A 141 -12.58 -4.73 5.97
CA ASP A 141 -11.48 -5.30 6.75
C ASP A 141 -10.13 -5.27 6.02
N ASP A 142 -10.13 -5.16 4.69
CA ASP A 142 -8.94 -5.00 3.86
C ASP A 142 -8.37 -3.56 3.87
N HIS A 143 -8.78 -2.75 4.82
CA HIS A 143 -8.36 -1.36 4.98
C HIS A 143 -8.76 -0.45 3.80
N THR A 144 -9.86 -0.78 3.11
CA THR A 144 -10.49 0.05 2.08
C THR A 144 -11.87 0.53 2.53
N GLY A 145 -12.49 1.41 1.74
CA GLY A 145 -13.83 1.92 2.01
C GLY A 145 -14.51 2.49 0.78
N ILE A 146 -15.71 3.03 0.96
CA ILE A 146 -16.40 3.89 0.01
C ILE A 146 -16.67 5.21 0.71
N CYS A 147 -16.26 6.33 0.10
CA CYS A 147 -16.50 7.65 0.67
C CYS A 147 -17.87 8.21 0.26
N THR A 148 -18.34 9.21 0.98
CA THR A 148 -19.66 9.85 0.75
C THR A 148 -19.77 10.59 -0.59
N ALA A 149 -18.66 10.87 -1.27
CA ALA A 149 -18.65 11.43 -2.63
C ALA A 149 -18.85 10.36 -3.72
N CYS A 150 -18.84 9.06 -3.35
CA CYS A 150 -19.00 7.93 -4.26
C CYS A 150 -20.29 7.17 -3.98
N GLN A 151 -20.83 6.51 -5.01
CA GLN A 151 -21.98 5.63 -4.83
C GLN A 151 -21.53 4.28 -4.24
N LEU A 152 -22.32 3.75 -3.32
CA LEU A 152 -22.15 2.37 -2.89
C LEU A 152 -22.41 1.44 -4.09
N PRO A 153 -21.64 0.34 -4.25
CA PRO A 153 -21.96 -0.66 -5.27
C PRO A 153 -23.38 -1.17 -5.01
N GLU A 154 -24.25 -1.07 -6.02
CA GLU A 154 -25.60 -1.65 -5.94
C GLU A 154 -25.44 -3.15 -5.62
N ASN A 155 -26.11 -3.59 -4.55
CA ASN A 155 -26.23 -5.01 -4.23
C ASN A 155 -27.08 -5.62 -5.36
N LYS A 156 -26.44 -6.13 -6.45
CA LYS A 156 -27.15 -7.02 -7.36
C LYS A 156 -27.63 -8.20 -6.51
N PRO A 157 -28.95 -8.39 -6.35
CA PRO A 157 -29.41 -9.60 -5.67
C PRO A 157 -28.81 -10.78 -6.42
N ASN A 158 -28.16 -11.68 -5.68
CA ASN A 158 -27.66 -12.95 -6.19
C ASN A 158 -28.74 -13.51 -7.11
N ALA A 159 -28.43 -13.69 -8.39
CA ALA A 159 -29.24 -14.52 -9.26
C ALA A 159 -29.33 -15.86 -8.56
N GLY A 160 -30.52 -16.16 -8.01
CA GLY A 160 -30.81 -17.41 -7.33
C GLY A 160 -30.42 -18.57 -8.21
N PRO A 161 -30.18 -19.77 -7.62
CA PRO A 161 -29.74 -20.92 -8.37
C PRO A 161 -30.81 -21.19 -9.44
N THR A 162 -30.39 -21.19 -10.70
CA THR A 162 -31.17 -21.69 -11.82
C THR A 162 -31.58 -23.11 -11.47
N THR A 163 -32.85 -23.29 -11.10
CA THR A 163 -33.47 -24.62 -10.97
C THR A 163 -33.31 -25.30 -12.32
N ARG A 164 -32.44 -26.31 -12.37
CA ARG A 164 -32.39 -27.29 -13.46
C ARG A 164 -33.77 -27.90 -13.58
N GLU A 165 -34.41 -27.68 -14.71
CA GLU A 165 -35.61 -28.38 -15.12
C GLU A 165 -35.38 -29.89 -15.07
N PRO A 166 -36.28 -30.72 -14.47
CA PRO A 166 -36.10 -32.15 -14.42
C PRO A 166 -36.26 -32.75 -15.84
N ASN A 167 -35.31 -33.58 -16.16
CA ASN A 167 -35.13 -34.38 -17.36
C ASN A 167 -36.47 -34.98 -17.84
N ARG A 168 -36.96 -34.61 -19.01
CA ARG A 168 -38.09 -35.18 -19.69
C ARG A 168 -37.73 -36.61 -20.16
N PRO A 169 -38.46 -37.67 -19.83
CA PRO A 169 -38.14 -39.01 -20.28
C PRO A 169 -38.37 -39.14 -21.80
N MET A 170 -37.37 -39.69 -22.49
CA MET A 170 -37.47 -40.06 -23.91
C MET A 170 -38.50 -41.15 -24.11
N SER A 171 -39.50 -40.89 -24.93
CA SER A 171 -40.48 -41.90 -25.41
C SER A 171 -39.78 -42.97 -26.28
N PRO A 172 -40.15 -44.25 -26.16
CA PRO A 172 -39.58 -45.32 -26.99
C PRO A 172 -40.10 -45.21 -28.44
N GLN A 173 -39.19 -45.21 -29.41
CA GLN A 173 -39.54 -45.39 -30.82
C GLN A 173 -39.79 -46.87 -31.04
N ASN A 174 -41.03 -47.17 -31.32
CA ASN A 174 -41.45 -48.48 -31.86
C ASN A 174 -40.89 -48.69 -33.27
N GLY A 175 -40.11 -49.73 -33.46
CA GLY A 175 -39.75 -50.25 -34.75
C GLY A 175 -40.97 -50.94 -35.36
N ALA A 176 -41.19 -50.67 -36.66
CA ALA A 176 -42.05 -51.46 -37.50
C ALA A 176 -41.25 -51.90 -38.73
N GLN A 177 -41.31 -53.14 -38.87
CA GLN A 177 -40.91 -54.09 -39.87
C GLN A 177 -41.21 -53.60 -41.30
N GLY A 178 -40.36 -54.01 -42.22
CA GLY A 178 -40.57 -54.06 -43.65
C GLY A 178 -39.30 -54.58 -44.33
#